data_c7f9e1d922b98f9fc958fdfe2c47896f
#
_entry.id   c7f9e1d922b98f9fc958fdfe2c47896f
#
_cell.length_a   1.000
_cell.length_b   1.000
_cell.length_c   1.000
_cell.angle_alpha   90.00
_cell.angle_beta   90.00
_cell.angle_gamma   90.00
#
_symmetry.space_group_name_H-M   'P 1'
#
loop_
_entity.id
_entity.type
_entity.pdbx_description
1 polymer ?
#
loop_
_entity_poly.entity_id
_entity_poly.type
_entity_poly.pdbx_seq_one_letter_code
_entity_poly.pdbx_strand_id
1 'polypeptide(L)'
;KNVKSEVNKLFLKETKRALKIQERAVSITFEKTGNELFTRLKYYLQLEALAPKYNIKKKRKPVLNDFNNDDFIILEKGRETEEHALILIENNQVFGYGYTNLAHQENNIDILKAVLTPIEDKELAKIIIKN
;
A
#
# COMPACT_ATOMS: atom_id res chain seq x y z
N LYS A 1 -6.86 -10.98 0.87
CA LYS A 1 -8.16 -11.08 1.58
C LYS A 1 -9.31 -10.91 0.60
N ASN A 2 -10.41 -11.60 0.82
CA ASN A 2 -11.62 -11.46 0.00
C ASN A 2 -12.45 -10.29 0.53
N VAL A 3 -12.47 -9.18 -0.23
CA VAL A 3 -13.19 -7.94 0.15
C VAL A 3 -14.68 -8.21 0.42
N LYS A 4 -15.33 -9.00 -0.44
CA LYS A 4 -16.76 -9.36 -0.27
C LYS A 4 -17.03 -10.05 1.07
N SER A 5 -16.16 -10.99 1.47
CA SER A 5 -16.27 -11.67 2.76
C SER A 5 -16.10 -10.72 3.93
N GLU A 6 -15.14 -9.79 3.86
CA GLU A 6 -14.89 -8.81 4.95
C GLU A 6 -16.04 -7.79 5.08
N VAL A 7 -16.59 -7.35 3.95
CA VAL A 7 -17.78 -6.48 3.93
C VAL A 7 -18.99 -7.20 4.52
N ASN A 8 -19.26 -8.44 4.11
CA ASN A 8 -20.36 -9.22 4.67
C ASN A 8 -20.21 -9.40 6.18
N LYS A 9 -19.01 -9.73 6.66
CA LYS A 9 -18.74 -9.83 8.10
C LYS A 9 -19.01 -8.52 8.83
N LEU A 10 -18.64 -7.38 8.26
CA LEU A 10 -18.88 -6.07 8.86
C LEU A 10 -20.39 -5.81 9.00
N PHE A 11 -21.18 -6.13 8.00
CA PHE A 11 -22.64 -5.93 8.00
C PHE A 11 -23.42 -6.95 8.83
N LEU A 12 -22.80 -8.06 9.22
CA LEU A 12 -23.37 -9.05 10.14
C LEU A 12 -22.96 -8.83 11.61
N LYS A 13 -21.99 -7.98 11.88
CA LYS A 13 -21.54 -7.69 13.25
C LYS A 13 -22.50 -6.75 13.97
N GLU A 14 -22.75 -7.05 15.24
CA GLU A 14 -23.62 -6.24 16.14
C GLU A 14 -22.83 -5.37 17.12
N THR A 15 -21.54 -5.18 16.90
CA THR A 15 -20.74 -4.27 17.75
C THR A 15 -21.15 -2.82 17.51
N LYS A 16 -21.09 -1.97 18.55
CA LYS A 16 -21.41 -0.53 18.43
C LYS A 16 -20.70 0.16 17.26
N ARG A 17 -19.43 -0.21 17.01
CA ARG A 17 -18.65 0.31 15.88
C ARG A 17 -19.23 -0.14 14.55
N ALA A 18 -19.50 -1.43 14.41
CA ALA A 18 -20.04 -1.99 13.15
C ALA A 18 -21.43 -1.41 12.84
N LEU A 19 -22.29 -1.29 13.82
CA LEU A 19 -23.62 -0.68 13.66
C LEU A 19 -23.55 0.78 13.19
N LYS A 20 -22.63 1.58 13.75
CA LYS A 20 -22.41 2.98 13.30
C LYS A 20 -21.90 3.06 11.86
N ILE A 21 -21.04 2.13 11.44
CA ILE A 21 -20.58 2.05 10.04
C ILE A 21 -21.73 1.64 9.11
N GLN A 22 -22.50 0.62 9.48
CA GLN A 22 -23.66 0.15 8.71
C GLN A 22 -24.69 1.27 8.49
N GLU A 23 -25.00 2.03 9.54
CA GLU A 23 -25.95 3.13 9.52
C GLU A 23 -25.52 4.28 8.60
N ARG A 24 -24.21 4.56 8.54
CA ARG A 24 -23.65 5.73 7.85
C ARG A 24 -23.03 5.43 6.50
N ALA A 25 -22.83 4.16 6.15
CA ALA A 25 -22.23 3.77 4.88
C ALA A 25 -23.17 4.11 3.72
N VAL A 26 -22.67 4.90 2.78
CA VAL A 26 -23.38 5.32 1.55
C VAL A 26 -22.87 4.54 0.35
N SER A 27 -21.56 4.25 0.32
CA SER A 27 -20.91 3.50 -0.76
C SER A 27 -19.72 2.71 -0.24
N ILE A 28 -19.33 1.71 -1.02
CA ILE A 28 -18.14 0.89 -0.76
C ILE A 28 -17.31 0.87 -2.04
N THR A 29 -16.06 1.23 -1.93
CA THR A 29 -15.08 1.13 -3.02
C THR A 29 -13.99 0.11 -2.68
N PHE A 30 -13.41 -0.48 -3.70
CA PHE A 30 -12.29 -1.41 -3.54
C PHE A 30 -11.25 -1.18 -4.63
N GLU A 31 -10.02 -1.60 -4.36
CA GLU A 31 -8.92 -1.51 -5.29
C GLU A 31 -8.20 -2.86 -5.39
N LYS A 32 -7.87 -3.30 -6.61
CA LYS A 32 -7.05 -4.46 -6.86
C LYS A 32 -5.59 -4.05 -6.74
N THR A 33 -4.82 -4.74 -5.91
CA THR A 33 -3.42 -4.40 -5.64
C THR A 33 -2.42 -5.41 -6.20
N GLY A 34 -2.88 -6.62 -6.51
CA GLY A 34 -2.08 -7.69 -7.11
C GLY A 34 -1.27 -8.52 -6.12
N ASN A 35 -0.79 -7.92 -5.04
CA ASN A 35 0.04 -8.60 -4.03
C ASN A 35 -0.20 -8.04 -2.63
N GLU A 36 0.29 -8.77 -1.61
CA GLU A 36 0.08 -8.44 -0.20
C GLU A 36 0.88 -7.20 0.23
N LEU A 37 2.10 -7.04 -0.27
CA LEU A 37 2.95 -5.90 0.10
C LEU A 37 2.27 -4.58 -0.30
N PHE A 38 1.77 -4.49 -1.54
CA PHE A 38 1.04 -3.32 -2.01
C PHE A 38 -0.29 -3.10 -1.29
N THR A 39 -0.99 -4.17 -0.95
CA THR A 39 -2.21 -4.08 -0.13
C THR A 39 -1.90 -3.43 1.22
N ARG A 40 -0.84 -3.86 1.89
CA ARG A 40 -0.40 -3.30 3.17
C ARG A 40 0.06 -1.85 3.02
N LEU A 41 0.92 -1.59 2.02
CA LEU A 41 1.46 -0.25 1.78
C LEU A 41 0.34 0.77 1.53
N LYS A 42 -0.54 0.50 0.57
CA LYS A 42 -1.66 1.38 0.25
C LYS A 42 -2.63 1.55 1.41
N TYR A 43 -2.95 0.47 2.12
CA TYR A 43 -3.82 0.54 3.30
C TYR A 43 -3.28 1.50 4.36
N TYR A 44 -2.01 1.39 4.70
CA TYR A 44 -1.44 2.22 5.76
C TYR A 44 -1.21 3.67 5.32
N LEU A 45 -0.83 3.91 4.06
CA LEU A 45 -0.72 5.26 3.52
C LEU A 45 -2.08 5.98 3.51
N GLN A 46 -3.14 5.29 3.09
CA GLN A 46 -4.50 5.82 3.13
C GLN A 46 -5.01 6.03 4.57
N LEU A 47 -4.68 5.12 5.47
CA LEU A 47 -5.06 5.23 6.88
C LEU A 47 -4.46 6.49 7.54
N GLU A 48 -3.23 6.84 7.20
CA GLU A 48 -2.61 8.07 7.67
C GLU A 48 -3.20 9.32 6.99
N ALA A 49 -3.36 9.28 5.67
CA ALA A 49 -3.86 10.41 4.91
C ALA A 49 -5.32 10.77 5.26
N LEU A 50 -6.18 9.76 5.41
CA LEU A 50 -7.62 9.95 5.64
C LEU A 50 -7.99 10.02 7.13
N ALA A 51 -7.15 9.50 8.02
CA ALA A 51 -7.38 9.40 9.46
C ALA A 51 -8.84 8.99 9.81
N PRO A 52 -9.36 7.87 9.27
CA PRO A 52 -10.78 7.53 9.35
C PRO A 52 -11.23 7.32 10.79
N LYS A 53 -12.38 7.90 11.13
CA LYS A 53 -12.91 7.98 12.50
C LYS A 53 -13.06 6.63 13.21
N TYR A 54 -13.42 5.60 12.49
CA TYR A 54 -13.73 4.28 13.05
C TYR A 54 -12.58 3.28 12.97
N ASN A 55 -11.42 3.67 12.46
CA ASN A 55 -10.25 2.81 12.43
C ASN A 55 -9.34 3.08 13.64
N ILE A 56 -8.88 1.99 14.25
CA ILE A 56 -7.96 2.08 15.38
C ILE A 56 -6.54 2.18 14.84
N LYS A 57 -5.84 3.27 15.15
CA LYS A 57 -4.41 3.40 14.87
C LYS A 57 -3.63 2.47 15.79
N LYS A 58 -2.93 1.51 15.21
CA LYS A 58 -1.98 0.68 15.96
C LYS A 58 -0.64 1.42 16.04
N LYS A 59 -0.05 1.48 17.25
CA LYS A 59 1.33 1.95 17.41
C LYS A 59 2.25 1.06 16.59
N ARG A 60 3.11 1.66 15.79
CA ARG A 60 4.12 0.95 15.00
C ARG A 60 5.45 0.97 15.72
N LYS A 61 6.20 -0.10 15.60
CA LYS A 61 7.57 -0.15 16.09
C LYS A 61 8.46 0.63 15.13
N PRO A 62 9.38 1.45 15.63
CA PRO A 62 10.37 2.09 14.76
C PRO A 62 11.24 1.04 14.07
N VAL A 63 11.64 1.32 12.85
CA VAL A 63 12.59 0.48 12.12
C VAL A 63 13.98 0.85 12.58
N LEU A 64 14.67 -0.11 13.20
CA LEU A 64 16.02 0.08 13.73
C LEU A 64 17.11 -0.04 12.66
N ASN A 65 16.82 -0.70 11.53
CA ASN A 65 17.80 -0.96 10.47
C ASN A 65 17.43 -0.27 9.18
N ASP A 66 18.42 0.33 8.55
CA ASP A 66 18.30 0.94 7.23
C ASP A 66 18.37 -0.08 6.09
N PHE A 67 18.15 0.36 4.85
CA PHE A 67 18.30 -0.42 3.63
C PHE A 67 19.76 -0.51 3.18
N ASN A 68 20.71 -0.72 4.04
CA ASN A 68 22.15 -0.89 3.76
C ASN A 68 22.77 0.12 2.77
N ASN A 69 22.15 1.29 2.60
CA ASN A 69 22.51 2.36 1.66
C ASN A 69 22.57 1.98 0.17
N ASP A 70 22.04 0.84 -0.22
CA ASP A 70 21.96 0.43 -1.62
C ASP A 70 20.67 0.96 -2.27
N ASP A 71 20.79 1.37 -3.52
CA ASP A 71 19.64 1.68 -4.37
C ASP A 71 19.17 0.38 -5.02
N PHE A 72 17.89 0.07 -4.92
CA PHE A 72 17.32 -1.15 -5.49
C PHE A 72 15.83 -1.03 -5.77
N ILE A 73 15.33 -1.98 -6.51
CA ILE A 73 13.91 -2.09 -6.85
C ILE A 73 13.36 -3.39 -6.25
N ILE A 74 12.23 -3.30 -5.57
CA ILE A 74 11.44 -4.45 -5.16
C ILE A 74 10.42 -4.72 -6.25
N LEU A 75 10.45 -5.92 -6.82
CA LEU A 75 9.49 -6.36 -7.82
C LEU A 75 8.55 -7.39 -7.21
N GLU A 76 7.26 -7.18 -7.44
CA GLU A 76 6.18 -8.04 -6.99
C GLU A 76 5.19 -8.28 -8.14
N LYS A 77 4.29 -9.23 -7.94
CA LYS A 77 3.21 -9.50 -8.88
C LYS A 77 2.31 -8.27 -9.01
N GLY A 78 2.00 -7.88 -10.25
CA GLY A 78 1.04 -6.82 -10.57
C GLY A 78 -0.41 -7.26 -10.46
N ARG A 79 -1.31 -6.40 -10.88
CA ARG A 79 -2.76 -6.62 -10.87
C ARG A 79 -3.21 -7.57 -11.99
N GLU A 80 -2.48 -7.54 -13.09
CA GLU A 80 -2.76 -8.32 -14.31
C GLU A 80 -1.55 -9.15 -14.72
N THR A 81 -1.76 -10.07 -15.64
CA THR A 81 -0.69 -10.84 -16.29
C THR A 81 0.26 -9.86 -16.99
N GLU A 82 1.57 -10.09 -16.94
CA GLU A 82 2.62 -9.23 -17.52
C GLU A 82 2.83 -7.87 -16.82
N GLU A 83 1.94 -7.47 -15.92
CA GLU A 83 2.17 -6.29 -15.08
C GLU A 83 2.98 -6.66 -13.84
N HIS A 84 3.94 -5.84 -13.49
CA HIS A 84 4.70 -5.93 -12.25
C HIS A 84 4.39 -4.74 -11.35
N ALA A 85 4.27 -5.02 -10.06
CA ALA A 85 4.26 -4.02 -9.03
C ALA A 85 5.70 -3.75 -8.59
N LEU A 86 6.10 -2.50 -8.51
CA LEU A 86 7.46 -2.17 -8.10
C LEU A 86 7.51 -1.03 -7.08
N ILE A 87 8.53 -1.11 -6.22
CA ILE A 87 8.87 -0.08 -5.24
C ILE A 87 10.33 0.29 -5.49
N LEU A 88 10.59 1.57 -5.68
CA LEU A 88 11.95 2.09 -5.84
C LEU A 88 12.49 2.56 -4.49
N ILE A 89 13.64 2.02 -4.11
CA ILE A 89 14.43 2.45 -2.97
C ILE A 89 15.65 3.21 -3.48
N GLU A 90 15.83 4.43 -3.02
CA GLU A 90 16.93 5.29 -3.41
C GLU A 90 17.40 6.12 -2.21
N ASN A 91 18.71 6.26 -2.04
CA ASN A 91 19.31 6.99 -0.92
C ASN A 91 18.76 6.53 0.45
N ASN A 92 18.65 5.22 0.64
CA ASN A 92 18.11 4.59 1.86
C ASN A 92 16.66 4.96 2.20
N GLN A 93 15.90 5.45 1.23
CA GLN A 93 14.51 5.87 1.39
C GLN A 93 13.61 5.23 0.33
N VAL A 94 12.33 5.13 0.62
CA VAL A 94 11.32 4.73 -0.36
C VAL A 94 10.99 5.94 -1.23
N PHE A 95 11.38 5.91 -2.50
CA PHE A 95 11.07 6.97 -3.45
C PHE A 95 9.60 6.97 -3.82
N GLY A 96 9.11 5.82 -4.26
CA GLY A 96 7.74 5.67 -4.72
C GLY A 96 7.40 4.24 -5.10
N TYR A 97 6.17 4.04 -5.51
CA TYR A 97 5.65 2.73 -5.94
C TYR A 97 4.78 2.89 -7.18
N GLY A 98 4.58 1.80 -7.90
CA GLY A 98 3.72 1.81 -9.06
C GLY A 98 3.62 0.45 -9.73
N TYR A 99 2.95 0.45 -10.87
CA TYR A 99 2.78 -0.72 -11.71
C TYR A 99 3.38 -0.46 -13.07
N THR A 100 4.00 -1.47 -13.65
CA THR A 100 4.65 -1.36 -14.95
C THR A 100 4.64 -2.68 -15.69
N ASN A 101 4.67 -2.60 -17.01
CA ASN A 101 4.98 -3.73 -17.87
C ASN A 101 6.45 -3.61 -18.30
N LEU A 102 7.31 -4.47 -17.74
CA LEU A 102 8.75 -4.44 -18.00
C LEU A 102 9.13 -4.73 -19.45
N ALA A 103 8.24 -5.35 -20.25
CA ALA A 103 8.50 -5.65 -21.66
C ALA A 103 8.64 -4.38 -22.52
N HIS A 104 8.14 -3.25 -22.06
CA HIS A 104 8.13 -1.97 -22.79
C HIS A 104 9.00 -0.90 -22.16
N GLN A 105 9.80 -1.25 -21.14
CA GLN A 105 10.65 -0.27 -20.45
C GLN A 105 12.09 -0.32 -20.95
N GLU A 106 12.57 0.84 -21.34
CA GLU A 106 14.00 1.09 -21.45
C GLU A 106 14.61 1.12 -20.04
N ASN A 107 15.87 0.70 -19.93
CA ASN A 107 16.63 0.69 -18.68
C ASN A 107 17.02 2.10 -18.22
N ASN A 108 16.03 2.99 -18.13
CA ASN A 108 16.23 4.38 -17.71
C ASN A 108 15.46 4.65 -16.43
N ILE A 109 16.21 4.91 -15.36
CA ILE A 109 15.66 5.19 -14.03
C ILE A 109 14.78 6.45 -14.01
N ASP A 110 15.07 7.45 -14.83
CA ASP A 110 14.31 8.69 -14.87
C ASP A 110 12.91 8.47 -15.47
N ILE A 111 12.82 7.61 -16.51
CA ILE A 111 11.55 7.21 -17.07
C ILE A 111 10.74 6.42 -16.03
N LEU A 112 11.39 5.53 -15.31
CA LEU A 112 10.75 4.78 -14.24
C LEU A 112 10.22 5.70 -13.14
N LYS A 113 11.01 6.65 -12.67
CA LYS A 113 10.57 7.64 -11.67
C LYS A 113 9.36 8.46 -12.12
N ALA A 114 9.26 8.77 -13.39
CA ALA A 114 8.14 9.55 -13.93
C ALA A 114 6.79 8.82 -13.85
N VAL A 115 6.79 7.47 -13.87
CA VAL A 115 5.55 6.67 -13.79
C VAL A 115 5.22 6.19 -12.38
N LEU A 116 6.13 6.34 -11.43
CA LEU A 116 5.90 5.98 -10.04
C LEU A 116 5.12 7.07 -9.29
N THR A 117 4.28 6.62 -8.35
CA THR A 117 3.66 7.51 -7.38
C THR A 117 4.64 7.76 -6.23
N PRO A 118 5.09 9.00 -6.02
CA PRO A 118 5.96 9.34 -4.90
C PRO A 118 5.27 9.08 -3.56
N ILE A 119 6.05 8.70 -2.55
CA ILE A 119 5.56 8.49 -1.19
C ILE A 119 6.04 9.65 -0.33
N GLU A 120 5.10 10.36 0.30
CA GLU A 120 5.40 11.48 1.19
C GLU A 120 5.92 10.97 2.54
N ASP A 121 5.20 10.05 3.18
CA ASP A 121 5.61 9.43 4.44
C ASP A 121 6.58 8.25 4.21
N LYS A 122 7.84 8.59 3.95
CA LYS A 122 8.91 7.64 3.63
C LYS A 122 9.24 6.72 4.81
N GLU A 123 9.17 7.23 6.03
CA GLU A 123 9.42 6.42 7.23
C GLU A 123 8.33 5.37 7.44
N LEU A 124 7.08 5.75 7.25
CA LEU A 124 5.97 4.81 7.29
C LEU A 124 6.12 3.71 6.24
N ALA A 125 6.43 4.08 5.00
CA ALA A 125 6.65 3.14 3.91
C ALA A 125 7.78 2.17 4.23
N LYS A 126 8.89 2.67 4.77
CA LYS A 126 10.05 1.86 5.20
C LYS A 126 9.67 0.83 6.26
N ILE A 127 8.90 1.24 7.27
CA ILE A 127 8.40 0.35 8.32
C ILE A 127 7.54 -0.78 7.73
N ILE A 128 6.68 -0.47 6.78
CA ILE A 128 5.77 -1.44 6.16
C ILE A 128 6.53 -2.45 5.31
N ILE A 129 7.50 -2.00 4.53
CA ILE A 129 8.30 -2.84 3.63
C ILE A 129 9.19 -3.80 4.42
N LYS A 130 9.77 -3.34 5.52
CA LYS A 130 10.66 -4.16 6.35
C LYS A 130 9.95 -5.13 7.30
N ASN A 131 8.67 -4.96 7.51
CA ASN A 131 7.86 -5.88 8.31
C ASN A 131 7.07 -6.85 7.42
#